data_ce627080e3c29efd83a05b27b8f67b40
#
_entry.id   ce627080e3c29efd83a05b27b8f67b40
#
_cell.length_a   1.000
_cell.length_b   1.000
_cell.length_c   1.000
_cell.angle_alpha   90.00
_cell.angle_beta   90.00
_cell.angle_gamma   90.00
#
_symmetry.space_group_name_H-M   'P 1'
#
loop_
_entity.id
_entity.type
_entity.pdbx_description
1 polymer ?
#
loop_
_entity_poly.entity_id
_entity_poly.type
_entity_poly.pdbx_seq_one_letter_code
_entity_poly.pdbx_strand_id
1 'polypeptide(L)'
;TYFKMFNGAEATILVECLRAKNRSAPERVLKRMKQRLAAEKLRQQDEAWLVVDKDSWNGNQLQQLYQWSTGDKRYGLAVSNPAFEYWLLLHFEDGKGVNSLRECRDRLKRHLPEFHKSHVEVHKLGNGTRDAIRRARMRDQTGRQKWPKTCGSTVYRLVEQLVADEKESN
;
A
#
# COMPACT_ATOMS: atom_id res chain seq x y z
N THR A 1 -11.76 4.02 0.06
CA THR A 1 -10.35 3.69 -0.17
C THR A 1 -9.70 3.32 1.15
N TYR A 2 -8.92 2.24 1.22
CA TYR A 2 -8.31 1.69 2.44
C TYR A 2 -7.61 2.75 3.30
N PHE A 3 -6.68 3.51 2.73
CA PHE A 3 -5.89 4.49 3.50
C PHE A 3 -6.70 5.62 4.14
N LYS A 4 -7.91 5.88 3.67
CA LYS A 4 -8.78 6.90 4.30
C LYS A 4 -9.32 6.46 5.67
N MET A 5 -9.18 5.19 6.03
CA MET A 5 -9.56 4.73 7.38
C MET A 5 -8.69 5.35 8.48
N PHE A 6 -7.50 5.83 8.12
CA PHE A 6 -6.59 6.51 9.04
C PHE A 6 -6.90 8.00 9.23
N ASN A 7 -7.88 8.56 8.49
CA ASN A 7 -8.37 9.93 8.67
C ASN A 7 -9.47 9.94 9.76
N GLY A 8 -9.12 9.65 11.00
CA GLY A 8 -10.03 9.75 12.14
C GLY A 8 -10.24 11.20 12.60
N ALA A 9 -11.25 11.45 13.45
CA ALA A 9 -11.49 12.78 14.02
C ALA A 9 -10.34 13.31 14.90
N GLU A 10 -9.56 12.39 15.47
CA GLU A 10 -8.39 12.68 16.31
C GLU A 10 -7.05 12.42 15.59
N ALA A 11 -7.09 12.14 14.28
CA ALA A 11 -5.89 11.84 13.52
C ALA A 11 -5.06 13.11 13.28
N THR A 12 -3.80 13.07 13.65
CA THR A 12 -2.80 14.13 13.35
C THR A 12 -2.38 14.11 11.88
N ILE A 13 -2.65 13.01 11.17
CA ILE A 13 -2.30 12.81 9.77
C ILE A 13 -3.55 12.92 8.90
N LEU A 14 -3.45 13.68 7.81
CA LEU A 14 -4.45 13.71 6.74
C LEU A 14 -3.94 12.93 5.52
N VAL A 15 -4.58 11.80 5.23
CA VAL A 15 -4.29 11.00 4.03
C VAL A 15 -5.10 11.50 2.84
N GLU A 16 -4.44 12.09 1.87
CA GLU A 16 -5.00 12.46 0.57
C GLU A 16 -4.70 11.37 -0.48
N CYS A 17 -5.75 10.80 -1.08
CA CYS A 17 -5.59 9.80 -2.12
C CYS A 17 -5.81 10.42 -3.51
N LEU A 18 -4.78 10.45 -4.34
CA LEU A 18 -4.90 10.90 -5.72
C LEU A 18 -5.76 9.90 -6.53
N ARG A 19 -6.85 10.37 -7.12
CA ARG A 19 -7.75 9.50 -7.91
C ARG A 19 -7.06 9.02 -9.18
N ALA A 20 -7.00 7.71 -9.37
CA ALA A 20 -6.60 7.10 -10.63
C ALA A 20 -7.83 7.00 -11.54
N LYS A 21 -7.85 7.77 -12.63
CA LYS A 21 -8.79 7.54 -13.73
C LYS A 21 -8.25 6.39 -14.59
N ASN A 22 -8.92 5.23 -14.56
CA ASN A 22 -8.64 4.01 -15.34
C ASN A 22 -7.24 3.38 -15.15
N ARG A 23 -7.06 2.11 -15.55
CA ARG A 23 -5.83 1.29 -15.46
C ARG A 23 -4.58 2.14 -15.69
N SER A 24 -3.87 2.41 -14.63
CA SER A 24 -2.82 3.42 -14.66
C SER A 24 -1.49 2.73 -14.87
N ALA A 25 -0.95 2.82 -16.09
CA ALA A 25 0.44 2.48 -16.32
C ALA A 25 1.35 3.19 -15.30
N PRO A 26 2.46 2.56 -14.85
CA PRO A 26 3.40 3.10 -13.88
C PRO A 26 3.82 4.53 -14.14
N GLU A 27 4.14 4.81 -15.40
CA GLU A 27 4.53 6.13 -15.88
C GLU A 27 3.47 7.21 -15.63
N ARG A 28 2.18 6.84 -15.80
CA ARG A 28 1.07 7.77 -15.56
C ARG A 28 0.85 8.04 -14.07
N VAL A 29 1.08 7.03 -13.21
CA VAL A 29 1.01 7.19 -11.76
C VAL A 29 2.12 8.14 -11.32
N LEU A 30 3.35 7.90 -11.77
CA LEU A 30 4.50 8.74 -11.47
C LEU A 30 4.33 10.17 -12.01
N LYS A 31 3.84 10.33 -13.27
CA LYS A 31 3.58 11.63 -13.86
C LYS A 31 2.58 12.45 -13.02
N ARG A 32 1.48 11.83 -12.58
CA ARG A 32 0.48 12.49 -11.73
C ARG A 32 1.06 12.91 -10.38
N MET A 33 1.84 12.03 -9.75
CA MET A 33 2.51 12.37 -8.49
C MET A 33 3.42 13.60 -8.69
N LYS A 34 4.27 13.59 -9.71
CA LYS A 34 5.15 14.72 -10.03
C LYS A 34 4.36 16.02 -10.30
N GLN A 35 3.24 15.94 -11.03
CA GLN A 35 2.36 17.08 -11.27
C GLN A 35 1.74 17.62 -9.98
N ARG A 36 1.28 16.74 -9.09
CA ARG A 36 0.73 17.13 -7.78
C ARG A 36 1.79 17.84 -6.92
N LEU A 37 2.99 17.28 -6.84
CA LEU A 37 4.11 17.84 -6.09
C LEU A 37 4.65 19.16 -6.66
N ALA A 38 4.51 19.36 -7.98
CA ALA A 38 4.87 20.64 -8.61
C ALA A 38 3.82 21.73 -8.33
N ALA A 39 2.54 21.34 -8.26
CA ALA A 39 1.44 22.26 -7.95
C ALA A 39 1.40 22.64 -6.46
N GLU A 40 1.73 21.72 -5.59
CA GLU A 40 1.72 21.91 -4.14
C GLU A 40 2.93 21.22 -3.51
N LYS A 41 3.85 22.02 -2.98
CA LYS A 41 5.08 21.53 -2.35
C LYS A 41 4.75 20.85 -1.03
N LEU A 42 5.41 19.72 -0.77
CA LEU A 42 5.36 19.07 0.54
C LEU A 42 5.92 20.01 1.62
N ARG A 43 5.23 20.09 2.73
CA ARG A 43 5.75 20.68 3.97
C ARG A 43 6.84 19.77 4.56
N GLN A 44 7.49 20.23 5.62
CA GLN A 44 8.63 19.49 6.19
C GLN A 44 8.26 18.07 6.66
N GLN A 45 7.06 17.88 7.18
CA GLN A 45 6.56 16.60 7.73
C GLN A 45 5.67 15.81 6.76
N ASP A 46 5.34 16.38 5.58
CA ASP A 46 4.51 15.69 4.61
C ASP A 46 5.30 14.62 3.86
N GLU A 47 4.65 13.52 3.53
CA GLU A 47 5.21 12.45 2.72
C GLU A 47 4.39 12.17 1.47
N ALA A 48 5.02 11.67 0.44
CA ALA A 48 4.39 11.27 -0.81
C ALA A 48 4.68 9.80 -1.12
N TRP A 49 3.63 8.98 -1.20
CA TRP A 49 3.75 7.54 -1.41
C TRP A 49 3.10 7.09 -2.71
N LEU A 50 3.83 6.30 -3.49
CA LEU A 50 3.28 5.52 -4.60
C LEU A 50 2.89 4.14 -4.08
N VAL A 51 1.60 3.80 -4.19
CA VAL A 51 1.08 2.48 -3.82
C VAL A 51 0.60 1.78 -5.08
N VAL A 52 1.20 0.63 -5.40
CA VAL A 52 1.02 -0.01 -6.70
C VAL A 52 0.93 -1.53 -6.61
N ASP A 53 0.20 -2.13 -7.55
CA ASP A 53 0.16 -3.57 -7.77
C ASP A 53 1.30 -3.99 -8.70
N LYS A 54 1.92 -5.15 -8.47
CA LYS A 54 2.99 -5.65 -9.34
C LYS A 54 2.46 -6.43 -10.55
N ASP A 55 1.26 -6.96 -10.51
CA ASP A 55 0.71 -7.97 -11.43
C ASP A 55 0.92 -7.66 -12.92
N SER A 56 0.82 -6.39 -13.30
CA SER A 56 0.86 -5.93 -14.69
C SER A 56 2.15 -5.20 -15.07
N TRP A 57 3.17 -5.17 -14.18
CA TRP A 57 4.32 -4.28 -14.35
C TRP A 57 5.64 -5.05 -14.46
N ASN A 58 6.44 -4.68 -15.46
CA ASN A 58 7.78 -5.23 -15.61
C ASN A 58 8.80 -4.58 -14.65
N GLY A 59 9.98 -5.18 -14.55
CA GLY A 59 11.02 -4.72 -13.64
C GLY A 59 11.52 -3.30 -13.95
N ASN A 60 11.57 -2.88 -15.22
CA ASN A 60 12.04 -1.55 -15.61
C ASN A 60 11.05 -0.47 -15.15
N GLN A 61 9.76 -0.73 -15.26
CA GLN A 61 8.72 0.19 -14.82
C GLN A 61 8.74 0.38 -13.30
N LEU A 62 8.85 -0.70 -12.55
CA LEU A 62 8.99 -0.63 -11.08
C LEU A 62 10.30 0.05 -10.67
N GLN A 63 11.39 -0.15 -11.44
CA GLN A 63 12.66 0.51 -11.18
C GLN A 63 12.57 2.03 -11.28
N GLN A 64 11.80 2.57 -12.24
CA GLN A 64 11.57 4.01 -12.35
C GLN A 64 10.84 4.57 -11.11
N LEU A 65 9.84 3.85 -10.60
CA LEU A 65 9.15 4.25 -9.37
C LEU A 65 10.07 4.19 -8.15
N TYR A 66 10.89 3.16 -8.08
CA TYR A 66 11.87 3.00 -7.01
C TYR A 66 12.90 4.14 -7.03
N GLN A 67 13.45 4.48 -8.20
CA GLN A 67 14.37 5.61 -8.34
C GLN A 67 13.74 6.92 -7.89
N TRP A 68 12.46 7.15 -8.24
CA TRP A 68 11.76 8.32 -7.77
C TRP A 68 11.62 8.31 -6.23
N SER A 69 11.24 7.19 -5.64
CA SER A 69 11.03 7.08 -4.19
C SER A 69 12.32 7.24 -3.37
N THR A 70 13.49 7.07 -3.99
CA THR A 70 14.79 7.30 -3.35
C THR A 70 15.35 8.70 -3.59
N GLY A 71 14.65 9.53 -4.37
CA GLY A 71 15.10 10.89 -4.72
C GLY A 71 14.88 11.93 -3.63
N ASP A 72 13.98 11.68 -2.69
CA ASP A 72 13.75 12.51 -1.49
C ASP A 72 13.37 11.57 -0.34
N LYS A 73 13.84 11.87 0.88
CA LYS A 73 13.55 11.08 2.10
C LYS A 73 12.06 11.01 2.46
N ARG A 74 11.26 11.96 1.96
CA ARG A 74 9.80 12.04 2.14
C ARG A 74 9.02 11.26 1.08
N TYR A 75 9.71 10.62 0.12
CA TYR A 75 9.07 9.84 -0.92
C TYR A 75 9.12 8.35 -0.58
N GLY A 76 8.03 7.67 -0.82
CA GLY A 76 7.91 6.24 -0.56
C GLY A 76 7.31 5.46 -1.72
N LEU A 77 7.63 4.16 -1.75
CA LEU A 77 7.06 3.20 -2.68
C LEU A 77 6.59 1.97 -1.92
N ALA A 78 5.31 1.68 -2.05
CA ALA A 78 4.69 0.48 -1.53
C ALA A 78 4.17 -0.39 -2.67
N VAL A 79 4.61 -1.64 -2.74
CA VAL A 79 4.27 -2.57 -3.81
C VAL A 79 3.62 -3.82 -3.21
N SER A 80 2.51 -4.25 -3.79
CA SER A 80 1.89 -5.55 -3.49
C SER A 80 2.04 -6.50 -4.68
N ASN A 81 2.46 -7.72 -4.41
CA ASN A 81 2.57 -8.80 -5.38
C ASN A 81 1.67 -9.97 -4.95
N PRO A 82 0.70 -10.42 -5.74
CA PRO A 82 0.38 -9.92 -7.09
C PRO A 82 -0.33 -8.55 -7.11
N ALA A 83 -1.16 -8.23 -6.11
CA ALA A 83 -1.95 -7.01 -6.06
C ALA A 83 -2.28 -6.61 -4.60
N PHE A 84 -2.93 -5.46 -4.41
CA PHE A 84 -3.29 -4.91 -3.11
C PHE A 84 -4.20 -5.84 -2.29
N GLU A 85 -4.96 -6.71 -2.95
CA GLU A 85 -5.75 -7.76 -2.30
C GLU A 85 -4.89 -8.66 -1.39
N TYR A 86 -3.60 -8.84 -1.72
CA TYR A 86 -2.70 -9.61 -0.85
C TYR A 86 -2.44 -8.88 0.48
N TRP A 87 -2.27 -7.56 0.46
CA TRP A 87 -2.20 -6.76 1.68
C TRP A 87 -3.47 -6.87 2.52
N LEU A 88 -4.65 -6.80 1.88
CA LEU A 88 -5.93 -6.98 2.58
C LEU A 88 -6.06 -8.36 3.22
N LEU A 89 -5.61 -9.41 2.53
CA LEU A 89 -5.63 -10.77 3.05
C LEU A 89 -4.80 -10.92 4.32
N LEU A 90 -3.66 -10.22 4.41
CA LEU A 90 -2.78 -10.26 5.58
C LEU A 90 -3.43 -9.75 6.87
N HIS A 91 -4.56 -9.03 6.80
CA HIS A 91 -5.33 -8.65 7.99
C HIS A 91 -5.97 -9.86 8.68
N PHE A 92 -6.26 -10.92 7.93
CA PHE A 92 -6.98 -12.09 8.41
C PHE A 92 -6.07 -13.31 8.59
N GLU A 93 -5.11 -13.51 7.71
CA GLU A 93 -4.25 -14.69 7.69
C GLU A 93 -2.83 -14.38 7.21
N ASP A 94 -1.91 -15.34 7.33
CA ASP A 94 -0.49 -15.14 6.99
C ASP A 94 -0.20 -15.12 5.47
N GLY A 95 -1.18 -15.43 4.63
CA GLY A 95 -1.05 -15.48 3.17
C GLY A 95 -0.10 -16.57 2.66
N LYS A 96 0.27 -17.57 3.50
CA LYS A 96 1.12 -18.69 3.11
C LYS A 96 0.46 -19.53 2.02
N GLY A 97 1.23 -19.94 1.02
CA GLY A 97 0.75 -20.77 -0.10
C GLY A 97 -0.05 -20.02 -1.17
N VAL A 98 -0.25 -18.71 -1.05
CA VAL A 98 -0.85 -17.92 -2.13
C VAL A 98 0.17 -17.78 -3.26
N ASN A 99 -0.20 -18.23 -4.46
CA ASN A 99 0.68 -18.20 -5.64
C ASN A 99 0.11 -17.39 -6.81
N SER A 100 -1.15 -16.95 -6.71
CA SER A 100 -1.83 -16.22 -7.78
C SER A 100 -2.80 -15.17 -7.22
N LEU A 101 -3.14 -14.18 -8.07
CA LEU A 101 -4.16 -13.19 -7.75
C LEU A 101 -5.55 -13.82 -7.56
N ARG A 102 -5.86 -14.85 -8.35
CA ARG A 102 -7.13 -15.58 -8.23
C ARG A 102 -7.24 -16.23 -6.86
N GLU A 103 -6.24 -17.00 -6.47
CA GLU A 103 -6.20 -17.66 -5.16
C GLU A 103 -6.26 -16.65 -4.01
N CYS A 104 -5.53 -15.55 -4.12
CA CYS A 104 -5.58 -14.45 -3.16
C CYS A 104 -7.01 -13.91 -2.97
N ARG A 105 -7.72 -13.65 -4.09
CA ARG A 105 -9.11 -13.18 -4.05
C ARG A 105 -10.08 -14.20 -3.52
N ASP A 106 -9.92 -15.47 -3.87
CA ASP A 106 -10.78 -16.56 -3.39
C ASP A 106 -10.65 -16.71 -1.88
N ARG A 107 -9.42 -16.59 -1.33
CA ARG A 107 -9.18 -16.61 0.10
C ARG A 107 -9.72 -15.35 0.79
N LEU A 108 -9.48 -14.18 0.22
CA LEU A 108 -9.98 -12.91 0.77
C LEU A 108 -11.51 -12.89 0.87
N LYS A 109 -12.23 -13.43 -0.11
CA LYS A 109 -13.70 -13.54 -0.10
C LYS A 109 -14.26 -14.40 1.02
N ARG A 110 -13.48 -15.33 1.58
CA ARG A 110 -13.91 -16.11 2.76
C ARG A 110 -14.04 -15.23 4.00
N HIS A 111 -13.23 -14.18 4.10
CA HIS A 111 -13.23 -13.21 5.19
C HIS A 111 -14.11 -11.98 4.88
N LEU A 112 -14.14 -11.59 3.62
CA LEU A 112 -14.91 -10.45 3.10
C LEU A 112 -15.79 -10.91 1.93
N PRO A 113 -16.95 -11.55 2.18
CA PRO A 113 -17.83 -12.09 1.12
C PRO A 113 -18.26 -11.03 0.12
N GLU A 114 -18.53 -9.80 0.58
CA GLU A 114 -18.95 -8.66 -0.22
C GLU A 114 -17.78 -7.88 -0.82
N PHE A 115 -16.56 -8.44 -0.75
CA PHE A 115 -15.38 -7.76 -1.27
C PHE A 115 -15.52 -7.46 -2.76
N HIS A 116 -15.45 -6.20 -3.09
CA HIS A 116 -15.35 -5.69 -4.45
C HIS A 116 -14.18 -4.70 -4.55
N LYS A 117 -13.46 -4.69 -5.68
CA LYS A 117 -12.27 -3.84 -5.86
C LYS A 117 -12.55 -2.34 -5.64
N SER A 118 -13.77 -1.89 -5.90
CA SER A 118 -14.23 -0.52 -5.66
C SER A 118 -14.74 -0.27 -4.25
N HIS A 119 -15.04 -1.34 -3.51
CA HIS A 119 -15.62 -1.26 -2.16
C HIS A 119 -14.90 -2.21 -1.22
N VAL A 120 -14.22 -1.65 -0.23
CA VAL A 120 -13.53 -2.40 0.83
C VAL A 120 -14.20 -2.09 2.15
N GLU A 121 -14.66 -3.11 2.85
CA GLU A 121 -15.27 -3.00 4.18
C GLU A 121 -14.18 -2.72 5.23
N VAL A 122 -13.69 -1.47 5.25
CA VAL A 122 -12.53 -1.08 6.08
C VAL A 122 -12.73 -1.31 7.58
N HIS A 123 -13.99 -1.26 8.07
CA HIS A 123 -14.31 -1.53 9.47
C HIS A 123 -13.96 -2.97 9.89
N LYS A 124 -13.96 -3.93 8.97
CA LYS A 124 -13.55 -5.31 9.22
C LYS A 124 -12.03 -5.49 9.25
N LEU A 125 -11.27 -4.52 8.75
CA LEU A 125 -9.82 -4.58 8.64
C LEU A 125 -9.10 -4.00 9.86
N GLY A 126 -9.70 -3.00 10.54
CA GLY A 126 -9.05 -2.21 11.58
C GLY A 126 -8.34 -3.04 12.65
N ASN A 127 -9.03 -4.03 13.22
CA ASN A 127 -8.49 -4.92 14.26
C ASN A 127 -7.31 -5.79 13.76
N GLY A 128 -7.22 -6.05 12.45
CA GLY A 128 -6.17 -6.87 11.83
C GLY A 128 -4.94 -6.07 11.36
N THR A 129 -4.93 -4.74 11.46
CA THR A 129 -3.87 -3.90 10.89
C THR A 129 -2.49 -4.23 11.45
N ARG A 130 -2.35 -4.38 12.76
CA ARG A 130 -1.06 -4.75 13.41
C ARG A 130 -0.59 -6.13 12.99
N ASP A 131 -1.50 -7.08 12.86
CA ASP A 131 -1.21 -8.42 12.36
C ASP A 131 -0.78 -8.39 10.90
N ALA A 132 -1.44 -7.61 10.05
CA ALA A 132 -1.06 -7.43 8.66
C ALA A 132 0.37 -6.87 8.53
N ILE A 133 0.71 -5.86 9.32
CA ILE A 133 2.06 -5.30 9.39
C ILE A 133 3.08 -6.39 9.76
N ARG A 134 2.84 -7.11 10.86
CA ARG A 134 3.73 -8.18 11.33
C ARG A 134 3.91 -9.27 10.28
N ARG A 135 2.83 -9.75 9.69
CA ARG A 135 2.83 -10.80 8.66
C ARG A 135 3.54 -10.37 7.39
N ALA A 136 3.31 -9.12 6.93
CA ALA A 136 3.99 -8.57 5.76
C ALA A 136 5.50 -8.42 6.00
N ARG A 137 5.90 -7.91 7.18
CA ARG A 137 7.31 -7.76 7.57
C ARG A 137 8.04 -9.10 7.63
N MET A 138 7.42 -10.14 8.19
CA MET A 138 7.99 -11.50 8.23
C MET A 138 8.22 -12.09 6.83
N ARG A 139 7.41 -11.70 5.84
CA ARG A 139 7.56 -12.14 4.45
C ARG A 139 8.54 -11.29 3.65
N ASP A 140 8.73 -10.06 4.04
CA ASP A 140 9.76 -9.19 3.47
C ASP A 140 11.13 -9.56 4.07
N GLN A 141 11.54 -10.82 3.85
CA GLN A 141 12.71 -11.44 4.46
C GLN A 141 14.03 -10.71 4.16
N THR A 142 13.98 -9.70 3.32
CA THR A 142 15.23 -9.21 2.80
C THR A 142 15.56 -7.79 3.18
N GLY A 143 14.63 -6.96 3.64
CA GLY A 143 14.93 -5.54 3.86
C GLY A 143 15.73 -4.90 2.72
N ARG A 144 16.28 -5.76 1.84
CA ARG A 144 17.18 -5.46 0.71
C ARG A 144 16.48 -5.51 -0.65
N GLN A 145 15.25 -6.05 -0.72
CA GLN A 145 14.51 -6.07 -1.99
C GLN A 145 13.77 -4.75 -2.17
N LYS A 146 13.89 -4.20 -3.36
CA LYS A 146 13.19 -2.97 -3.74
C LYS A 146 11.67 -3.14 -3.72
N TRP A 147 11.19 -4.35 -4.07
CA TRP A 147 9.79 -4.78 -4.04
C TRP A 147 9.71 -6.31 -3.97
N PRO A 148 8.55 -6.90 -3.53
CA PRO A 148 8.39 -8.35 -3.43
C PRO A 148 8.52 -9.04 -4.79
N LYS A 149 9.40 -10.03 -4.90
CA LYS A 149 9.54 -10.87 -6.11
C LYS A 149 8.51 -12.00 -6.15
N THR A 150 8.16 -12.54 -5.00
CA THR A 150 7.08 -13.52 -4.78
C THR A 150 5.89 -12.83 -4.12
N CYS A 151 4.82 -13.56 -3.81
CA CYS A 151 3.68 -13.00 -3.08
C CYS A 151 4.11 -12.34 -1.77
N GLY A 152 3.80 -11.07 -1.64
CA GLY A 152 4.21 -10.22 -0.54
C GLY A 152 3.72 -8.78 -0.71
N SER A 153 3.87 -7.96 0.32
CA SER A 153 3.49 -6.55 0.26
C SER A 153 4.42 -5.70 1.10
N THR A 154 4.88 -4.58 0.55
CA THR A 154 5.62 -3.55 1.29
C THR A 154 4.73 -2.39 1.76
N VAL A 155 3.42 -2.52 1.63
CA VAL A 155 2.43 -1.54 2.13
C VAL A 155 2.56 -1.33 3.64
N TYR A 156 3.02 -2.34 4.37
CA TYR A 156 3.25 -2.23 5.81
C TYR A 156 4.17 -1.07 6.17
N ARG A 157 5.14 -0.70 5.32
CA ARG A 157 6.08 0.41 5.56
C ARG A 157 5.37 1.75 5.69
N LEU A 158 4.36 1.98 4.83
CA LEU A 158 3.49 3.16 4.91
C LEU A 158 2.55 3.07 6.12
N VAL A 159 1.91 1.90 6.31
CA VAL A 159 0.90 1.75 7.36
C VAL A 159 1.50 1.82 8.76
N GLU A 160 2.76 1.39 8.94
CA GLU A 160 3.48 1.55 10.22
C GLU A 160 3.61 3.02 10.61
N GLN A 161 3.91 3.90 9.67
CA GLN A 161 3.99 5.33 9.94
C GLN A 161 2.62 5.88 10.31
N LEU A 162 1.56 5.54 9.55
CA LEU A 162 0.19 5.98 9.84
C LEU A 162 -0.31 5.54 11.22
N VAL A 163 0.12 4.36 11.70
CA VAL A 163 -0.28 3.82 13.03
C VAL A 163 0.62 4.32 14.16
N ALA A 164 1.87 4.69 13.88
CA ALA A 164 2.79 5.21 14.89
C ALA A 164 2.32 6.58 15.42
N ASP A 165 1.86 7.44 14.52
CA ASP A 165 1.41 8.78 14.84
C ASP A 165 0.07 8.79 15.62
N GLU A 166 -0.77 7.73 15.50
CA GLU A 166 -1.96 7.57 16.35
C GLU A 166 -1.61 7.36 17.84
N LYS A 167 -0.38 6.91 18.15
CA LYS A 167 0.05 6.65 19.54
C LYS A 167 0.67 7.84 20.23
N GLU A 168 1.22 8.80 19.51
CA GLU A 168 1.81 10.01 20.09
C GLU A 168 0.75 11.05 20.46
N SER A 169 -0.52 10.81 20.05
CA SER A 169 -1.65 11.71 20.31
C SER A 169 -2.50 11.29 21.52
N ASN A 170 -2.17 10.22 22.22
CA ASN A 170 -2.78 9.75 23.47
C ASN A 170 -1.77 9.82 24.62
#